data_9ee3f2736cf0bef3e7bbc7433411a3dc
#
_entry.id   9ee3f2736cf0bef3e7bbc7433411a3dc
#
_cell.length_a   1.000
_cell.length_b   1.000
_cell.length_c   1.000
_cell.angle_alpha   90.00
_cell.angle_beta   90.00
_cell.angle_gamma   90.00
#
_symmetry.space_group_name_H-M   'P 1'
#
loop_
_entity.id
_entity.type
_entity.pdbx_description
1 polymer ?
#
loop_
_entity_poly.entity_id
_entity_poly.type
_entity_poly.pdbx_seq_one_letter_code
_entity_poly.pdbx_strand_id
1 'polypeptide(L)'
;MEQALASGAADVIGLGRPLCVDTDAPAQLLQGADELARYEDSLELLPGWLGFLKRFGAVKAISGFAGIYWFYQQLWLLGHEGRTDRDFPVFKAFRLVDARSKRIMKERRALVAGRGQA
;
A
#
# COMPACT_ATOMS: atom_id res chain seq x y z
N MET A 1 -8.14 -15.67 -10.94
CA MET A 1 -7.91 -16.48 -9.73
C MET A 1 -8.48 -17.89 -9.91
N GLU A 2 -9.73 -18.05 -10.28
CA GLU A 2 -10.36 -19.35 -10.50
C GLU A 2 -9.61 -20.25 -11.50
N GLN A 3 -9.13 -19.68 -12.60
CA GLN A 3 -8.36 -20.41 -13.60
C GLN A 3 -7.08 -21.03 -13.01
N ALA A 4 -6.40 -20.37 -12.08
CA ALA A 4 -5.20 -20.88 -11.44
C ALA A 4 -5.53 -22.06 -10.51
N LEU A 5 -6.64 -21.98 -9.79
CA LEU A 5 -7.13 -23.09 -8.96
C LEU A 5 -7.62 -24.25 -9.81
N ALA A 6 -8.42 -23.99 -10.82
CA ALA A 6 -8.99 -25.02 -11.71
C ALA A 6 -7.91 -25.76 -12.52
N SER A 7 -6.82 -25.11 -12.88
CA SER A 7 -5.69 -25.73 -13.61
C SER A 7 -4.70 -26.46 -12.69
N GLY A 8 -4.87 -26.39 -11.38
CA GLY A 8 -3.90 -26.93 -10.41
C GLY A 8 -2.58 -26.15 -10.36
N ALA A 9 -2.52 -24.94 -10.94
CA ALA A 9 -1.33 -24.08 -10.88
C ALA A 9 -1.11 -23.47 -9.49
N ALA A 10 -2.15 -23.43 -8.66
CA ALA A 10 -2.09 -22.99 -7.28
C ALA A 10 -3.16 -23.73 -6.45
N ASP A 11 -2.81 -24.12 -5.23
CA ASP A 11 -3.75 -24.71 -4.26
C ASP A 11 -4.43 -23.65 -3.40
N VAL A 12 -3.78 -22.50 -3.24
CA VAL A 12 -4.24 -21.38 -2.41
C VAL A 12 -3.96 -20.05 -3.11
N ILE A 13 -4.92 -19.14 -3.06
CA ILE A 13 -4.76 -17.78 -3.55
C ILE A 13 -4.67 -16.81 -2.35
N GLY A 14 -3.56 -16.05 -2.30
CA GLY A 14 -3.35 -15.01 -1.31
C GLY A 14 -3.87 -13.66 -1.80
N LEU A 15 -4.62 -12.95 -0.95
CA LEU A 15 -5.05 -11.57 -1.19
C LEU A 15 -4.19 -10.64 -0.34
N GLY A 16 -3.47 -9.73 -0.97
CA GLY A 16 -2.64 -8.74 -0.29
C GLY A 16 -3.25 -7.33 -0.33
N ARG A 17 -2.98 -6.60 -1.39
CA ARG A 17 -3.36 -5.18 -1.54
C ARG A 17 -4.86 -4.88 -1.38
N PRO A 18 -5.79 -5.68 -1.91
CA PRO A 18 -7.21 -5.43 -1.70
C PRO A 18 -7.57 -5.35 -0.21
N LEU A 19 -7.01 -6.21 0.63
CA LEU A 19 -7.29 -6.24 2.07
C LEU A 19 -6.79 -4.99 2.82
N CYS A 20 -5.84 -4.24 2.26
CA CYS A 20 -5.40 -2.99 2.87
C CYS A 20 -6.46 -1.88 2.80
N VAL A 21 -7.45 -2.03 1.92
CA VAL A 21 -8.48 -1.02 1.63
C VAL A 21 -9.87 -1.57 1.91
N ASP A 22 -10.11 -2.79 1.50
CA ASP A 22 -11.40 -3.47 1.59
C ASP A 22 -11.23 -4.77 2.38
N THR A 23 -11.57 -4.71 3.66
CA THR A 23 -11.46 -5.86 4.57
C THR A 23 -12.44 -6.98 4.22
N ASP A 24 -13.52 -6.66 3.50
CA ASP A 24 -14.56 -7.60 3.09
C ASP A 24 -14.26 -8.28 1.74
N ALA A 25 -13.12 -7.97 1.12
CA ALA A 25 -12.72 -8.54 -0.17
C ALA A 25 -12.82 -10.08 -0.24
N PRO A 26 -12.44 -10.86 0.79
CA PRO A 26 -12.63 -12.31 0.75
C PRO A 26 -14.11 -12.72 0.74
N ALA A 27 -14.95 -12.02 1.52
CA ALA A 27 -16.38 -12.28 1.56
C ALA A 27 -17.06 -11.98 0.23
N GLN A 28 -16.65 -10.89 -0.45
CA GLN A 28 -17.14 -10.54 -1.79
C GLN A 28 -16.84 -11.65 -2.81
N LEU A 29 -15.63 -12.19 -2.81
CA LEU A 29 -15.27 -13.31 -3.69
C LEU A 29 -16.09 -14.57 -3.39
N LEU A 30 -16.28 -14.91 -2.12
CA LEU A 30 -17.07 -16.06 -1.71
C LEU A 30 -18.56 -15.90 -2.05
N GLN A 31 -19.04 -14.68 -2.16
CA GLN A 31 -20.40 -14.34 -2.59
C GLN A 31 -20.56 -14.27 -4.11
N GLY A 32 -19.50 -14.54 -4.86
CA GLY A 32 -19.51 -14.61 -6.32
C GLY A 32 -19.14 -13.32 -7.03
N ALA A 33 -18.39 -12.41 -6.40
CA ALA A 33 -17.83 -11.28 -7.12
C ALA A 33 -16.80 -11.76 -8.15
N ASP A 34 -16.94 -11.36 -9.40
CA ASP A 34 -16.05 -11.75 -10.50
C ASP A 34 -14.67 -11.12 -10.37
N GLU A 35 -14.60 -9.88 -9.88
CA GLU A 35 -13.36 -9.12 -9.72
C GLU A 35 -13.34 -8.32 -8.40
N LEU A 36 -12.14 -8.12 -7.86
CA LEU A 36 -11.88 -7.18 -6.78
C LEU A 36 -11.36 -5.86 -7.35
N ALA A 37 -11.65 -4.77 -6.65
CA ALA A 37 -11.17 -3.45 -7.03
C ALA A 37 -9.63 -3.41 -7.09
N ARG A 38 -9.09 -2.88 -8.18
CA ARG A 38 -7.66 -2.69 -8.43
C ARG A 38 -7.27 -1.24 -8.13
N TYR A 39 -7.01 -0.97 -6.87
CA TYR A 39 -6.70 0.38 -6.40
C TYR A 39 -5.41 0.93 -6.99
N GLU A 40 -4.42 0.08 -7.27
CA GLU A 40 -3.13 0.45 -7.84
C GLU A 40 -3.23 1.14 -9.21
N ASP A 41 -4.25 0.84 -9.99
CA ASP A 41 -4.43 1.41 -11.34
C ASP A 41 -4.83 2.90 -11.28
N SER A 42 -5.38 3.37 -10.16
CA SER A 42 -5.80 4.75 -9.93
C SER A 42 -4.78 5.59 -9.14
N LEU A 43 -3.72 4.96 -8.60
CA LEU A 43 -2.76 5.64 -7.74
C LEU A 43 -1.70 6.40 -8.56
N GLU A 44 -1.94 7.66 -8.80
CA GLU A 44 -0.97 8.55 -9.45
C GLU A 44 -0.31 9.50 -8.44
N LEU A 45 1.03 9.49 -8.39
CA LEU A 45 1.81 10.42 -7.56
C LEU A 45 1.76 11.84 -8.11
N LEU A 46 1.80 11.97 -9.44
CA LEU A 46 1.85 13.24 -10.13
C LEU A 46 0.53 13.52 -10.85
N PRO A 47 0.00 14.74 -10.78
CA PRO A 47 -1.13 15.16 -11.60
C PRO A 47 -0.84 14.89 -13.09
N GLY A 48 -1.87 14.59 -13.88
CA GLY A 48 -1.73 14.21 -15.29
C GLY A 48 -0.93 15.19 -16.15
N TRP A 49 -0.99 16.51 -15.86
CA TRP A 49 -0.22 17.55 -16.56
C TRP A 49 1.30 17.48 -16.30
N LEU A 50 1.76 16.84 -15.23
CA LEU A 50 3.16 16.54 -14.95
C LEU A 50 3.61 15.16 -15.44
N GLY A 51 2.78 14.48 -16.21
CA GLY A 51 3.06 13.12 -16.73
C GLY A 51 4.36 13.02 -17.53
N PHE A 52 4.83 14.12 -18.15
CA PHE A 52 6.10 14.16 -18.86
C PHE A 52 7.31 13.86 -17.95
N LEU A 53 7.22 14.14 -16.65
CA LEU A 53 8.27 13.83 -15.68
C LEU A 53 8.41 12.32 -15.43
N LYS A 54 7.40 11.51 -15.75
CA LYS A 54 7.48 10.04 -15.68
C LYS A 54 8.55 9.45 -16.62
N ARG A 55 9.07 10.23 -17.57
CA ARG A 55 10.20 9.84 -18.44
C ARG A 55 11.52 9.68 -17.66
N PHE A 56 11.67 10.36 -16.54
CA PHE A 56 12.85 10.22 -15.70
C PHE A 56 12.75 8.97 -14.83
N GLY A 57 13.76 8.08 -14.92
CA GLY A 57 13.78 6.80 -14.20
C GLY A 57 13.59 6.95 -12.68
N ALA A 58 14.19 8.00 -12.09
CA ALA A 58 14.01 8.31 -10.68
C ALA A 58 12.53 8.60 -10.30
N VAL A 59 11.82 9.35 -11.14
CA VAL A 59 10.40 9.67 -10.92
C VAL A 59 9.53 8.42 -11.05
N LYS A 60 9.85 7.54 -12.00
CA LYS A 60 9.15 6.26 -12.17
C LYS A 60 9.35 5.35 -10.94
N ALA A 61 10.57 5.27 -10.41
CA ALA A 61 10.85 4.51 -9.20
C ALA A 61 10.09 5.06 -7.98
N ILE A 62 10.13 6.38 -7.77
CA ILE A 62 9.38 7.04 -6.67
C ILE A 62 7.89 6.81 -6.81
N SER A 63 7.33 6.84 -8.02
CA SER A 63 5.91 6.58 -8.26
C SER A 63 5.50 5.15 -7.87
N GLY A 64 6.36 4.16 -8.14
CA GLY A 64 6.13 2.79 -7.71
C GLY A 64 6.10 2.64 -6.18
N PHE A 65 7.03 3.29 -5.48
CA PHE A 65 7.04 3.30 -4.01
C PHE A 65 5.87 4.08 -3.40
N ALA A 66 5.44 5.15 -4.05
CA ALA A 66 4.32 5.96 -3.54
C ALA A 66 3.02 5.16 -3.46
N GLY A 67 2.77 4.25 -4.41
CA GLY A 67 1.64 3.33 -4.34
C GLY A 67 1.71 2.43 -3.09
N ILE A 68 2.88 1.88 -2.77
CA ILE A 68 3.07 1.07 -1.56
C ILE A 68 2.81 1.91 -0.30
N TYR A 69 3.30 3.12 -0.24
CA TYR A 69 3.07 4.02 0.90
C TYR A 69 1.60 4.42 1.05
N TRP A 70 0.86 4.51 -0.06
CA TRP A 70 -0.58 4.73 0.01
C TRP A 70 -1.30 3.57 0.70
N PHE A 71 -0.96 2.31 0.39
CA PHE A 71 -1.50 1.14 1.09
C PHE A 71 -1.09 1.11 2.57
N TYR A 72 0.13 1.49 2.93
CA TYR A 72 0.54 1.61 4.32
C TYR A 72 -0.26 2.70 5.06
N GLN A 73 -0.63 3.78 4.38
CA GLN A 73 -1.51 4.80 4.96
C GLN A 73 -2.91 4.24 5.20
N GLN A 74 -3.46 3.43 4.30
CA GLN A 74 -4.76 2.77 4.50
C GLN A 74 -4.73 1.84 5.72
N LEU A 75 -3.71 1.01 5.86
CA LEU A 75 -3.53 0.16 7.04
C LEU A 75 -3.43 0.97 8.33
N TRP A 76 -2.75 2.11 8.29
CA TRP A 76 -2.68 3.00 9.45
C TRP A 76 -4.05 3.58 9.82
N LEU A 77 -4.81 4.05 8.85
CA LEU A 77 -6.17 4.56 9.05
C LEU A 77 -7.07 3.46 9.60
N LEU A 78 -7.02 2.26 9.02
CA LEU A 78 -7.79 1.12 9.49
C LEU A 78 -7.48 0.78 10.96
N GLY A 79 -6.20 0.76 11.34
CA GLY A 79 -5.77 0.42 12.70
C GLY A 79 -6.05 1.50 13.74
N HIS A 80 -6.12 2.79 13.35
CA HIS A 80 -6.29 3.90 14.29
C HIS A 80 -7.69 4.52 14.26
N GLU A 81 -8.32 4.53 13.09
CA GLU A 81 -9.62 5.16 12.87
C GLU A 81 -10.74 4.14 12.57
N GLY A 82 -10.39 2.87 12.41
CA GLY A 82 -11.33 1.80 12.08
C GLY A 82 -11.93 1.90 10.67
N ARG A 83 -11.37 2.74 9.80
CA ARG A 83 -11.85 2.97 8.43
C ARG A 83 -10.69 3.20 7.48
N THR A 84 -10.94 2.99 6.19
CA THR A 84 -10.05 3.37 5.10
C THR A 84 -10.56 4.62 4.39
N ASP A 85 -9.70 5.28 3.63
CA ASP A 85 -10.03 6.47 2.83
C ASP A 85 -9.50 6.27 1.41
N ARG A 86 -10.38 5.92 0.49
CA ARG A 86 -10.04 5.63 -0.92
C ARG A 86 -9.58 6.88 -1.68
N ASP A 87 -10.04 8.06 -1.25
CA ASP A 87 -9.73 9.35 -1.86
C ASP A 87 -8.48 10.01 -1.24
N PHE A 88 -7.80 9.30 -0.34
CA PHE A 88 -6.63 9.84 0.34
C PHE A 88 -5.51 10.18 -0.67
N PRO A 89 -5.01 11.43 -0.70
CA PRO A 89 -4.03 11.85 -1.70
C PRO A 89 -2.71 11.07 -1.59
N VAL A 90 -2.26 10.49 -2.70
CA VAL A 90 -1.05 9.63 -2.76
C VAL A 90 0.19 10.37 -2.27
N PHE A 91 0.37 11.63 -2.67
CA PHE A 91 1.52 12.44 -2.21
C PHE A 91 1.49 12.69 -0.69
N LYS A 92 0.31 12.94 -0.13
CA LYS A 92 0.14 13.12 1.32
C LYS A 92 0.44 11.81 2.07
N ALA A 93 -0.02 10.67 1.55
CA ALA A 93 0.29 9.36 2.09
C ALA A 93 1.81 9.11 2.11
N PHE A 94 2.48 9.36 0.99
CA PHE A 94 3.94 9.24 0.87
C PHE A 94 4.65 10.05 1.97
N ARG A 95 4.32 11.34 2.13
CA ARG A 95 4.96 12.20 3.13
C ARG A 95 4.73 11.73 4.56
N LEU A 96 3.51 11.31 4.89
CA LEU A 96 3.17 10.87 6.25
C LEU A 96 3.85 9.55 6.61
N VAL A 97 3.87 8.59 5.70
CA VAL A 97 4.51 7.29 5.93
C VAL A 97 6.02 7.44 6.02
N ASP A 98 6.64 8.24 5.15
CA ASP A 98 8.07 8.54 5.20
C ASP A 98 8.46 9.19 6.55
N ALA A 99 7.71 10.20 6.98
CA ALA A 99 7.94 10.87 8.26
C ALA A 99 7.82 9.91 9.46
N ARG A 100 6.80 9.03 9.48
CA ARG A 100 6.65 7.99 10.51
C ARG A 100 7.81 7.00 10.50
N SER A 101 8.21 6.53 9.32
CA SER A 101 9.32 5.59 9.17
C SER A 101 10.63 6.20 9.69
N LYS A 102 10.92 7.45 9.35
CA LYS A 102 12.10 8.16 9.85
C LYS A 102 12.08 8.31 11.37
N ARG A 103 10.92 8.62 11.96
CA ARG A 103 10.78 8.72 13.42
C ARG A 103 11.05 7.36 14.09
N ILE A 104 10.42 6.29 13.62
CA ILE A 104 10.62 4.93 14.16
C ILE A 104 12.09 4.51 14.05
N MET A 105 12.73 4.78 12.92
CA MET A 105 14.14 4.46 12.74
C MET A 105 15.05 5.23 13.70
N LYS A 106 14.75 6.51 13.95
CA LYS A 106 15.48 7.32 14.94
C LYS A 106 15.34 6.76 16.36
N GLU A 107 14.11 6.43 16.75
CA GLU A 107 13.81 5.84 18.07
C GLU A 107 14.52 4.49 18.24
N ARG A 108 14.47 3.61 17.23
CA ARG A 108 15.18 2.33 17.26
C ARG A 108 16.70 2.49 17.38
N ARG A 109 17.30 3.43 16.67
CA ARG A 109 18.73 3.71 16.76
C ARG A 109 19.12 4.19 18.16
N ALA A 110 18.31 5.05 18.77
CA ALA A 110 18.52 5.53 20.13
C ALA A 110 18.46 4.38 21.16
N LEU A 111 17.48 3.48 21.02
CA LEU A 111 17.36 2.30 21.89
C LEU A 111 18.56 1.35 21.79
N VAL A 112 19.06 1.12 20.57
CA VAL A 112 20.24 0.25 20.35
C VAL A 112 21.49 0.91 20.93
N ALA A 113 21.69 2.21 20.73
CA ALA A 113 22.82 2.94 21.29
C ALA A 113 22.84 2.94 22.83
N GLY A 114 21.65 3.09 23.46
CA GLY A 114 21.54 3.02 24.92
C GLY A 114 21.82 1.64 25.52
N ARG A 115 21.52 0.55 24.78
CA ARG A 115 21.82 -0.83 25.24
C ARG A 115 23.31 -1.20 25.13
N GLY A 116 24.07 -0.53 24.31
CA GLY A 116 25.52 -0.77 24.19
C GLY A 116 26.37 -0.09 25.25
N GLN A 117 25.76 0.70 26.15
CA GLN A 117 26.44 1.43 27.25
C GLN A 117 26.13 0.85 28.64
N ALA A 118 25.35 -0.20 28.72
CA ALA A 118 25.05 -0.94 29.96
C ALA A 118 25.78 -2.28 29.98
#